data_41e104b2c5e41c086d647a6c3d40aac2
#
_entry.id   41e104b2c5e41c086d647a6c3d40aac2
#
_cell.length_a   1.000
_cell.length_b   1.000
_cell.length_c   1.000
_cell.angle_alpha   90.00
_cell.angle_beta   90.00
_cell.angle_gamma   90.00
#
_symmetry.space_group_name_H-M   'P 1'
#
loop_
_entity.id
_entity.type
_entity.pdbx_description
1 polymer ?
#
loop_
_entity_poly.entity_id
_entity_poly.type
_entity_poly.pdbx_seq_one_letter_code
_entity_poly.pdbx_strand_id
1 'polypeptide(L)'
;LLAFILNLLSGQEFKIQFSHIPTGQGIAQNDSIGVMNSIGGVLLRDVSSDSFAVGTGFLKTAQSVFSEPPVIADFVLPDIISGSAVSTSVSATLYDLNGIRSVKLYLQMGGRSDFVKIPMSNNNNDLYEVVIDDSLIGIQNFRARIVGIDNMGYITSSEYKTPEIQFSKGELSMDHEYSQYPAGIPTGRYRLMSWPGKPVNTSLAHSELKDGHVFYSWDIEKKKYIIADIIELGRSYWFRHEYENPLVFSEDSSIAVPLENYTIKLEQGWNMVGNPFSFPVQYAKDSTVNDPITFMEIANKDGWSEPQTELKPWNGYAVYAAAESDLILIPFQETDSSAQRVANIDGWYLNLKAESQNFFHHAAQIGRRENAHNGQDLYDTPQLPDINETISLLMDLDGNSSFRYTKDIRDLDEFNGVWNLRLDGNSDERSMVLSGVLKGSIPEGLRIAIVD
;
A
#
# COMPACT_ATOMS: atom_id res chain seq x y z
N LEU A 1 50.72 -22.18 -31.59
CA LEU A 1 49.63 -22.48 -32.55
C LEU A 1 48.34 -22.43 -31.79
N LEU A 2 47.68 -21.30 -31.82
CA LEU A 2 46.38 -21.09 -31.18
C LEU A 2 45.31 -21.37 -32.23
N ALA A 3 44.66 -22.49 -32.13
CA ALA A 3 43.42 -22.72 -32.85
C ALA A 3 42.28 -22.21 -32.00
N PHE A 4 41.69 -21.14 -32.40
CA PHE A 4 40.47 -20.61 -31.77
C PHE A 4 39.24 -21.25 -32.35
N ILE A 5 38.48 -21.79 -31.49
CA ILE A 5 37.07 -22.08 -31.77
C ILE A 5 36.31 -20.77 -31.63
N LEU A 6 36.22 -20.05 -32.74
CA LEU A 6 35.31 -18.92 -32.88
C LEU A 6 34.23 -19.35 -33.85
N ASN A 7 33.33 -20.15 -33.35
CA ASN A 7 32.05 -20.33 -34.02
C ASN A 7 30.95 -20.24 -33.00
N LEU A 8 30.01 -19.41 -33.33
CA LEU A 8 28.71 -19.20 -32.69
C LEU A 8 28.62 -17.93 -31.87
N LEU A 9 28.53 -16.83 -32.59
CA LEU A 9 27.56 -15.76 -32.26
C LEU A 9 27.64 -14.73 -33.38
N SER A 10 26.78 -14.88 -34.39
CA SER A 10 26.64 -13.91 -35.47
C SER A 10 26.05 -12.64 -34.94
N GLY A 11 26.82 -11.55 -34.97
CA GLY A 11 26.33 -10.21 -34.74
C GLY A 11 26.94 -9.41 -33.59
N GLN A 12 28.01 -9.91 -32.94
CA GLN A 12 28.70 -9.12 -31.90
C GLN A 12 30.12 -8.74 -32.37
N GLU A 13 30.44 -7.43 -32.27
CA GLU A 13 31.82 -6.96 -32.47
C GLU A 13 32.67 -7.29 -31.25
N PHE A 14 33.74 -8.05 -31.46
CA PHE A 14 34.77 -8.29 -30.45
C PHE A 14 35.91 -7.31 -30.62
N LYS A 15 36.25 -6.61 -29.55
CA LYS A 15 37.46 -5.78 -29.52
C LYS A 15 38.53 -6.52 -28.72
N ILE A 16 39.57 -7.00 -29.44
CA ILE A 16 40.73 -7.62 -28.81
C ILE A 16 41.81 -6.55 -28.63
N GLN A 17 42.15 -6.25 -27.40
CA GLN A 17 43.22 -5.32 -27.06
C GLN A 17 44.43 -6.09 -26.56
N PHE A 18 45.51 -6.10 -27.33
CA PHE A 18 46.77 -6.68 -26.89
C PHE A 18 47.69 -5.57 -26.39
N SER A 19 48.12 -5.61 -25.17
CA SER A 19 49.28 -4.88 -24.71
C SER A 19 50.50 -5.80 -24.77
N HIS A 20 51.67 -5.25 -25.10
CA HIS A 20 52.92 -5.91 -25.37
C HIS A 20 53.22 -7.12 -24.46
N ILE A 21 53.46 -8.31 -25.07
CA ILE A 21 53.61 -9.57 -24.35
C ILE A 21 55.02 -10.09 -24.43
N PRO A 22 55.81 -9.99 -23.36
CA PRO A 22 56.97 -10.89 -23.25
C PRO A 22 56.61 -12.28 -22.71
N THR A 23 55.41 -12.47 -22.14
CA THR A 23 55.03 -13.68 -21.37
C THR A 23 53.65 -14.26 -21.67
N GLY A 24 53.01 -13.88 -22.77
CA GLY A 24 51.81 -14.59 -23.26
C GLY A 24 50.52 -14.40 -22.48
N GLN A 25 50.16 -13.17 -22.13
CA GLN A 25 48.83 -12.83 -21.56
C GLN A 25 47.98 -12.11 -22.58
N GLY A 26 46.71 -12.47 -22.64
CA GLY A 26 45.71 -11.80 -23.47
C GLY A 26 44.34 -11.77 -22.78
N ILE A 27 43.64 -10.66 -22.93
CA ILE A 27 42.25 -10.50 -22.46
C ILE A 27 41.39 -10.19 -23.68
N ALA A 28 40.30 -10.92 -23.80
CA ALA A 28 39.22 -10.62 -24.73
C ALA A 28 37.92 -10.55 -23.94
N GLN A 29 37.20 -9.46 -24.08
CA GLN A 29 35.97 -9.21 -23.29
C GLN A 29 34.90 -8.54 -24.14
N ASN A 30 33.66 -8.95 -23.96
CA ASN A 30 32.45 -8.19 -24.31
C ASN A 30 31.52 -8.13 -23.12
N ASP A 31 30.33 -7.53 -23.26
CA ASP A 31 29.35 -7.34 -22.16
C ASP A 31 28.82 -8.66 -21.55
N SER A 32 29.09 -9.80 -22.18
CA SER A 32 28.60 -11.12 -21.75
C SER A 32 29.68 -12.19 -21.61
N ILE A 33 30.84 -11.99 -22.17
CA ILE A 33 31.94 -13.00 -22.18
C ILE A 33 33.29 -12.31 -21.99
N GLY A 34 34.01 -12.73 -20.96
CA GLY A 34 35.41 -12.39 -20.77
C GLY A 34 36.27 -13.65 -20.94
N VAL A 35 37.31 -13.58 -21.78
CA VAL A 35 38.31 -14.65 -21.92
C VAL A 35 39.66 -14.10 -21.51
N MET A 36 40.27 -14.73 -20.52
CA MET A 36 41.63 -14.40 -20.07
C MET A 36 42.54 -15.59 -20.22
N ASN A 37 43.70 -15.38 -20.80
CA ASN A 37 44.71 -16.40 -20.99
C ASN A 37 46.05 -15.96 -20.40
N SER A 38 46.67 -16.82 -19.60
CA SER A 38 47.99 -16.60 -19.04
C SER A 38 48.87 -17.85 -19.25
N ILE A 39 50.00 -17.69 -19.92
CA ILE A 39 50.96 -18.76 -20.14
C ILE A 39 52.26 -18.39 -19.42
N GLY A 40 52.61 -19.16 -18.39
CA GLY A 40 53.97 -19.16 -17.79
C GLY A 40 54.23 -18.03 -16.76
N GLY A 41 53.25 -17.60 -15.98
CA GLY A 41 53.45 -16.58 -14.96
C GLY A 41 53.95 -17.13 -13.62
N VAL A 42 54.96 -16.50 -13.05
CA VAL A 42 55.36 -16.65 -11.63
C VAL A 42 54.24 -16.05 -10.77
N LEU A 43 53.90 -16.72 -9.68
CA LEU A 43 52.94 -16.30 -8.68
C LEU A 43 53.16 -14.83 -8.25
N LEU A 44 52.29 -13.95 -8.65
CA LEU A 44 52.22 -12.59 -8.16
C LEU A 44 51.13 -12.48 -7.09
N ARG A 45 51.37 -11.60 -6.19
CA ARG A 45 50.53 -11.36 -4.99
C ARG A 45 49.16 -10.80 -5.39
N ASP A 46 48.10 -11.30 -4.77
CA ASP A 46 46.76 -10.72 -4.92
C ASP A 46 46.77 -9.28 -4.43
N VAL A 47 46.17 -8.37 -5.19
CA VAL A 47 46.00 -6.97 -4.84
C VAL A 47 44.50 -6.68 -4.82
N SER A 48 43.99 -6.18 -3.68
CA SER A 48 42.58 -5.82 -3.55
C SER A 48 42.43 -4.42 -2.95
N SER A 49 41.40 -3.73 -3.35
CA SER A 49 40.89 -2.49 -2.74
C SER A 49 39.39 -2.62 -2.57
N ASP A 50 38.77 -1.63 -1.91
CA ASP A 50 37.33 -1.62 -1.69
C ASP A 50 36.48 -1.59 -2.99
N SER A 51 37.14 -1.29 -4.13
CA SER A 51 36.46 -1.13 -5.43
C SER A 51 36.89 -2.15 -6.49
N PHE A 52 37.99 -2.85 -6.27
CA PHE A 52 38.44 -3.89 -7.20
C PHE A 52 39.40 -4.88 -6.52
N ALA A 53 39.38 -6.11 -7.02
CA ALA A 53 40.36 -7.13 -6.66
C ALA A 53 41.04 -7.69 -7.92
N VAL A 54 42.36 -7.80 -7.91
CA VAL A 54 43.11 -8.45 -8.98
C VAL A 54 43.72 -9.70 -8.40
N GLY A 55 43.21 -10.84 -8.82
CA GLY A 55 43.76 -12.14 -8.51
C GLY A 55 44.77 -12.56 -9.59
N THR A 56 45.95 -13.05 -9.21
CA THR A 56 46.99 -13.47 -10.12
C THR A 56 47.03 -14.99 -10.23
N GLY A 57 47.02 -15.47 -11.44
CA GLY A 57 47.03 -16.88 -11.82
C GLY A 57 45.78 -17.34 -12.55
N PHE A 58 45.97 -18.15 -13.58
CA PHE A 58 44.91 -18.57 -14.49
C PHE A 58 43.65 -19.13 -13.79
N LEU A 59 43.84 -19.97 -12.79
CA LEU A 59 42.70 -20.57 -12.07
C LEU A 59 41.93 -19.58 -11.19
N LYS A 60 42.58 -18.65 -10.50
CA LYS A 60 41.91 -17.65 -9.70
C LYS A 60 41.17 -16.61 -10.55
N THR A 61 41.83 -16.19 -11.66
CA THR A 61 41.22 -15.22 -12.57
C THR A 61 40.05 -15.82 -13.35
N ALA A 62 40.19 -17.08 -13.78
CA ALA A 62 39.09 -17.82 -14.40
C ALA A 62 37.94 -17.97 -13.39
N GLN A 63 38.25 -18.31 -12.16
CA GLN A 63 37.23 -18.45 -11.08
C GLN A 63 36.49 -17.14 -10.81
N SER A 64 37.19 -15.99 -10.77
CA SER A 64 36.57 -14.69 -10.56
C SER A 64 35.75 -14.18 -11.75
N VAL A 65 36.15 -14.53 -12.98
CA VAL A 65 35.46 -14.13 -14.22
C VAL A 65 34.21 -14.98 -14.50
N PHE A 66 34.22 -16.24 -14.03
CA PHE A 66 33.13 -17.19 -14.26
C PHE A 66 32.34 -17.51 -12.99
N SER A 67 32.56 -16.76 -11.91
CA SER A 67 31.78 -16.97 -10.70
C SER A 67 30.39 -16.37 -10.88
N GLU A 68 29.37 -17.20 -10.83
CA GLU A 68 27.99 -16.84 -10.79
C GLU A 68 27.55 -16.66 -9.34
N PRO A 69 26.52 -15.82 -9.08
CA PRO A 69 25.92 -15.72 -7.73
C PRO A 69 25.37 -17.07 -7.28
N PRO A 70 25.23 -17.29 -5.96
CA PRO A 70 24.60 -18.51 -5.44
C PRO A 70 23.21 -18.76 -6.04
N VAL A 71 22.89 -20.02 -6.24
CA VAL A 71 21.56 -20.43 -6.70
C VAL A 71 20.71 -20.80 -5.50
N ILE A 72 19.56 -20.17 -5.37
CA ILE A 72 18.51 -20.56 -4.42
C ILE A 72 17.59 -21.54 -5.15
N ALA A 73 17.74 -22.84 -4.84
CA ALA A 73 16.96 -23.87 -5.50
C ALA A 73 15.57 -24.03 -4.89
N ASP A 74 15.46 -23.80 -3.60
CA ASP A 74 14.19 -23.89 -2.87
C ASP A 74 14.16 -22.89 -1.71
N PHE A 75 12.96 -22.42 -1.41
CA PHE A 75 12.67 -21.59 -0.24
C PHE A 75 11.33 -22.00 0.31
N VAL A 76 11.33 -22.61 1.49
CA VAL A 76 10.14 -23.13 2.17
C VAL A 76 9.78 -22.22 3.34
N LEU A 77 8.65 -21.57 3.24
CA LEU A 77 7.95 -20.85 4.29
C LEU A 77 6.53 -21.41 4.33
N PRO A 78 5.96 -21.80 5.49
CA PRO A 78 4.57 -22.24 5.55
C PRO A 78 3.62 -21.18 5.03
N ASP A 79 2.62 -21.59 4.22
CA ASP A 79 1.60 -20.66 3.69
C ASP A 79 0.67 -20.16 4.81
N ILE A 80 0.50 -20.96 5.87
CA ILE A 80 -0.33 -20.63 7.03
C ILE A 80 0.50 -20.82 8.30
N ILE A 81 0.50 -19.82 9.15
CA ILE A 81 1.15 -19.83 10.46
C ILE A 81 0.09 -19.60 11.53
N SER A 82 0.11 -20.42 12.59
CA SER A 82 -0.69 -20.18 13.78
C SER A 82 -0.01 -19.12 14.65
N GLY A 83 -0.65 -17.96 14.84
CA GLY A 83 -0.09 -16.81 15.57
C GLY A 83 0.10 -17.04 17.07
N SER A 84 -0.59 -17.99 17.65
CA SER A 84 -0.54 -18.22 19.09
C SER A 84 0.60 -19.17 19.46
N ALA A 85 1.78 -18.61 19.71
CA ALA A 85 2.88 -19.27 20.42
C ALA A 85 3.58 -20.43 19.72
N VAL A 86 3.70 -20.45 18.40
CA VAL A 86 4.51 -21.48 17.74
C VAL A 86 5.56 -20.84 16.86
N SER A 87 6.81 -21.00 17.27
CA SER A 87 7.95 -20.70 16.42
C SER A 87 7.84 -21.44 15.08
N THR A 88 8.08 -20.71 13.99
CA THR A 88 7.93 -21.25 12.63
C THR A 88 9.28 -21.59 12.04
N SER A 89 9.43 -22.81 11.55
CA SER A 89 10.64 -23.24 10.84
C SER A 89 10.61 -22.78 9.38
N VAL A 90 11.74 -22.25 8.93
CA VAL A 90 11.97 -21.81 7.55
C VAL A 90 13.21 -22.51 7.03
N SER A 91 13.16 -23.02 5.81
CA SER A 91 14.31 -23.65 5.17
C SER A 91 14.54 -23.13 3.76
N ALA A 92 15.79 -23.22 3.32
CA ALA A 92 16.18 -22.90 1.95
C ALA A 92 17.34 -23.81 1.51
N THR A 93 17.32 -24.22 0.26
CA THR A 93 18.43 -24.95 -0.38
C THR A 93 19.20 -24.00 -1.27
N LEU A 94 20.49 -23.81 -0.94
CA LEU A 94 21.40 -22.97 -1.71
C LEU A 94 22.67 -23.74 -2.05
N TYR A 95 23.13 -23.60 -3.27
CA TYR A 95 24.40 -24.14 -3.70
C TYR A 95 25.18 -23.14 -4.55
N ASP A 96 26.50 -23.29 -4.49
CA ASP A 96 27.43 -22.51 -5.27
C ASP A 96 28.75 -23.27 -5.44
N LEU A 97 29.41 -23.15 -6.61
CA LEU A 97 30.69 -23.80 -6.91
C LEU A 97 31.83 -23.32 -6.02
N ASN A 98 31.77 -22.07 -5.57
CA ASN A 98 32.75 -21.46 -4.68
C ASN A 98 32.42 -21.67 -3.20
N GLY A 99 31.27 -22.29 -2.93
CA GLY A 99 30.73 -22.49 -1.59
C GLY A 99 30.01 -21.25 -1.04
N ILE A 100 29.09 -21.49 -0.13
CA ILE A 100 28.27 -20.45 0.50
C ILE A 100 28.96 -19.90 1.73
N ARG A 101 29.14 -18.59 1.78
CA ARG A 101 29.71 -17.87 2.92
C ARG A 101 28.68 -17.60 4.01
N SER A 102 27.48 -17.18 3.62
CA SER A 102 26.40 -16.91 4.57
C SER A 102 25.03 -16.93 3.91
N VAL A 103 24.02 -17.40 4.65
CA VAL A 103 22.61 -17.32 4.27
C VAL A 103 21.87 -16.62 5.41
N LYS A 104 20.98 -15.69 5.08
CA LYS A 104 20.14 -14.99 6.03
C LYS A 104 18.71 -14.93 5.54
N LEU A 105 17.80 -15.11 6.47
CA LEU A 105 16.40 -14.76 6.29
C LEU A 105 16.19 -13.28 6.59
N TYR A 106 15.59 -12.55 5.65
CA TYR A 106 15.22 -11.15 5.79
C TYR A 106 13.71 -11.09 5.97
N LEU A 107 13.27 -10.62 7.15
CA LEU A 107 11.87 -10.40 7.47
C LEU A 107 11.58 -8.91 7.45
N GLN A 108 10.50 -8.52 6.80
CA GLN A 108 9.95 -7.17 6.86
C GLN A 108 8.53 -7.25 7.40
N MET A 109 8.32 -6.62 8.55
CA MET A 109 7.01 -6.57 9.20
C MET A 109 6.09 -5.60 8.47
N GLY A 110 4.80 -5.87 8.45
CA GLY A 110 3.81 -4.98 7.90
C GLY A 110 3.87 -3.59 8.53
N GLY A 111 3.73 -2.55 7.71
CA GLY A 111 3.84 -1.15 8.13
C GLY A 111 5.25 -0.66 8.47
N ARG A 112 6.29 -1.51 8.34
CA ARG A 112 7.68 -1.13 8.62
C ARG A 112 8.54 -1.12 7.36
N SER A 113 9.53 -0.23 7.30
CA SER A 113 10.50 -0.15 6.22
C SER A 113 11.80 -0.93 6.50
N ASP A 114 12.08 -1.27 7.74
CA ASP A 114 13.28 -1.98 8.19
C ASP A 114 13.14 -3.51 8.08
N PHE A 115 14.31 -4.18 8.02
CA PHE A 115 14.39 -5.64 7.96
C PHE A 115 15.01 -6.21 9.24
N VAL A 116 14.34 -7.22 9.78
CA VAL A 116 14.96 -8.15 10.73
C VAL A 116 15.76 -9.19 9.94
N LYS A 117 17.06 -9.34 10.22
CA LYS A 117 17.97 -10.21 9.49
C LYS A 117 18.40 -11.37 10.39
N ILE A 118 17.94 -12.57 10.10
CA ILE A 118 18.17 -13.75 10.93
C ILE A 118 19.16 -14.67 10.21
N PRO A 119 20.33 -15.00 10.81
CA PRO A 119 21.26 -15.97 10.22
C PRO A 119 20.61 -17.35 10.15
N MET A 120 20.82 -18.06 9.04
CA MET A 120 20.38 -19.45 8.86
C MET A 120 21.57 -20.41 9.07
N SER A 121 21.29 -21.53 9.72
CA SER A 121 22.29 -22.57 10.00
C SER A 121 22.30 -23.62 8.89
N ASN A 122 23.49 -24.04 8.47
CA ASN A 122 23.65 -25.15 7.52
C ASN A 122 23.53 -26.48 8.26
N ASN A 123 22.56 -27.31 7.87
CA ASN A 123 22.28 -28.61 8.45
C ASN A 123 22.78 -29.80 7.60
N ASN A 124 23.83 -29.61 6.81
CA ASN A 124 24.40 -30.53 5.80
C ASN A 124 23.70 -30.46 4.42
N ASN A 125 24.47 -30.72 3.37
CA ASN A 125 23.98 -30.83 1.98
C ASN A 125 23.23 -29.61 1.45
N ASP A 126 23.78 -28.39 1.65
CA ASP A 126 23.23 -27.14 1.09
C ASP A 126 21.86 -26.72 1.65
N LEU A 127 21.36 -27.42 2.67
CA LEU A 127 20.11 -27.06 3.36
C LEU A 127 20.41 -26.11 4.52
N TYR A 128 19.79 -24.95 4.49
CA TYR A 128 19.86 -23.91 5.50
C TYR A 128 18.53 -23.79 6.21
N GLU A 129 18.54 -23.73 7.53
CA GLU A 129 17.33 -23.66 8.35
C GLU A 129 17.44 -22.57 9.41
N VAL A 130 16.29 -22.02 9.75
CA VAL A 130 16.12 -21.06 10.85
C VAL A 130 14.72 -21.18 11.41
N VAL A 131 14.58 -20.84 12.69
CA VAL A 131 13.30 -20.72 13.37
C VAL A 131 13.00 -19.25 13.58
N ILE A 132 11.84 -18.79 13.09
CA ILE A 132 11.30 -17.46 13.40
C ILE A 132 10.72 -17.52 14.80
N ASP A 133 11.19 -16.63 15.68
CA ASP A 133 10.69 -16.51 17.05
C ASP A 133 9.22 -16.01 17.02
N ASP A 134 8.39 -16.53 17.93
CA ASP A 134 6.98 -16.18 18.05
C ASP A 134 6.75 -14.67 18.26
N SER A 135 7.67 -13.99 18.93
CA SER A 135 7.62 -12.53 19.10
C SER A 135 7.67 -11.71 17.79
N LEU A 136 8.09 -12.33 16.69
CA LEU A 136 8.10 -11.74 15.35
C LEU A 136 6.84 -12.10 14.54
N ILE A 137 5.98 -12.96 15.08
CA ILE A 137 4.75 -13.41 14.43
C ILE A 137 3.59 -12.66 15.08
N GLY A 138 3.11 -11.60 14.43
CA GLY A 138 2.09 -10.72 14.97
C GLY A 138 1.02 -10.34 13.96
N ILE A 139 0.02 -9.60 14.42
CA ILE A 139 -1.12 -9.14 13.62
C ILE A 139 -0.73 -8.30 12.39
N GLN A 140 0.46 -7.70 12.42
CA GLN A 140 0.98 -6.92 11.29
C GLN A 140 1.42 -7.83 10.14
N ASN A 141 1.57 -9.14 10.40
CA ASN A 141 2.14 -10.08 9.45
C ASN A 141 3.57 -9.69 9.02
N PHE A 142 4.19 -10.49 8.15
CA PHE A 142 5.51 -10.20 7.59
C PHE A 142 5.62 -10.73 6.16
N ARG A 143 6.60 -10.21 5.43
CA ARG A 143 7.12 -10.86 4.21
C ARG A 143 8.57 -11.25 4.43
N ALA A 144 8.95 -12.36 3.80
CA ALA A 144 10.26 -12.96 3.99
C ALA A 144 10.96 -13.23 2.65
N ARG A 145 12.27 -13.08 2.63
CA ARG A 145 13.11 -13.55 1.52
C ARG A 145 14.43 -14.08 2.04
N ILE A 146 15.02 -14.98 1.26
CA ILE A 146 16.37 -15.49 1.51
C ILE A 146 17.39 -14.60 0.81
N VAL A 147 18.49 -14.33 1.49
CA VAL A 147 19.67 -13.68 0.90
C VAL A 147 20.89 -14.55 1.15
N GLY A 148 21.50 -15.04 0.07
CA GLY A 148 22.72 -15.85 0.07
C GLY A 148 23.91 -15.07 -0.44
N ILE A 149 25.08 -15.31 0.18
CA ILE A 149 26.37 -14.72 -0.22
C ILE A 149 27.37 -15.85 -0.35
N ASP A 150 28.05 -15.95 -1.48
CA ASP A 150 29.15 -16.92 -1.70
C ASP A 150 30.48 -16.48 -1.06
N ASN A 151 31.49 -17.32 -1.17
CA ASN A 151 32.84 -17.01 -0.66
C ASN A 151 33.55 -15.90 -1.46
N MET A 152 33.10 -15.60 -2.66
CA MET A 152 33.63 -14.53 -3.54
C MET A 152 32.93 -13.19 -3.26
N GLY A 153 31.79 -13.18 -2.56
CA GLY A 153 31.03 -11.99 -2.22
C GLY A 153 29.86 -11.69 -3.16
N TYR A 154 29.54 -12.59 -4.11
CA TYR A 154 28.34 -12.44 -4.93
C TYR A 154 27.09 -12.72 -4.13
N ILE A 155 26.04 -11.97 -4.43
CA ILE A 155 24.81 -11.97 -3.65
C ILE A 155 23.64 -12.43 -4.53
N THR A 156 22.82 -13.31 -3.98
CA THR A 156 21.54 -13.69 -4.57
C THR A 156 20.42 -13.45 -3.55
N SER A 157 19.19 -13.22 -4.03
CA SER A 157 18.01 -13.14 -3.18
C SER A 157 16.83 -13.82 -3.83
N SER A 158 15.99 -14.48 -3.02
CA SER A 158 14.72 -15.04 -3.50
C SER A 158 13.68 -13.96 -3.71
N GLU A 159 12.60 -14.30 -4.39
CA GLU A 159 11.35 -13.56 -4.31
C GLU A 159 10.83 -13.54 -2.88
N TYR A 160 9.97 -12.57 -2.57
CA TYR A 160 9.31 -12.52 -1.28
C TYR A 160 8.22 -13.58 -1.18
N LYS A 161 8.10 -14.17 0.01
CA LYS A 161 6.94 -14.97 0.43
C LYS A 161 6.28 -14.31 1.63
N THR A 162 4.97 -14.44 1.73
CA THR A 162 4.19 -13.91 2.84
C THR A 162 3.15 -14.96 3.25
N PRO A 163 3.05 -15.33 4.54
CA PRO A 163 2.08 -16.28 5.01
C PRO A 163 0.73 -15.63 5.30
N GLU A 164 -0.30 -16.44 5.45
CA GLU A 164 -1.48 -16.08 6.26
C GLU A 164 -1.18 -16.38 7.73
N ILE A 165 -1.48 -15.44 8.64
CA ILE A 165 -1.30 -15.68 10.08
C ILE A 165 -2.68 -15.80 10.74
N GLN A 166 -2.93 -16.95 11.38
CA GLN A 166 -4.16 -17.21 12.11
C GLN A 166 -3.98 -16.81 13.57
N PHE A 167 -4.83 -15.91 14.05
CA PHE A 167 -4.82 -15.42 15.42
C PHE A 167 -5.83 -16.13 16.29
N SER A 168 -5.52 -16.18 17.58
CA SER A 168 -6.44 -16.53 18.65
C SER A 168 -7.19 -15.31 19.16
N LYS A 169 -8.10 -15.55 20.11
CA LYS A 169 -8.94 -14.53 20.75
C LYS A 169 -8.12 -13.34 21.29
N GLY A 170 -8.55 -12.15 20.96
CA GLY A 170 -8.04 -10.89 21.49
C GLY A 170 -6.76 -10.35 20.84
N GLU A 171 -6.16 -11.06 19.89
CA GLU A 171 -4.96 -10.58 19.20
C GLU A 171 -5.31 -9.50 18.16
N LEU A 172 -6.47 -9.58 17.52
CA LEU A 172 -6.98 -8.51 16.65
C LEU A 172 -8.04 -7.71 17.39
N SER A 173 -7.67 -6.62 17.99
CA SER A 173 -8.55 -5.73 18.75
C SER A 173 -8.55 -4.31 18.21
N MET A 174 -9.69 -3.62 18.40
CA MET A 174 -9.86 -2.22 18.00
C MET A 174 -9.10 -1.25 18.92
N ASP A 175 -8.69 -1.64 20.11
CA ASP A 175 -7.91 -0.84 21.06
C ASP A 175 -6.44 -0.68 20.66
N HIS A 176 -6.20 -0.49 19.36
CA HIS A 176 -4.89 -0.35 18.76
C HIS A 176 -4.59 1.10 18.39
N GLU A 177 -3.30 1.47 18.37
CA GLU A 177 -2.82 2.84 18.11
C GLU A 177 -3.31 3.44 16.77
N TYR A 178 -3.60 2.60 15.77
CA TYR A 178 -4.06 3.06 14.45
C TYR A 178 -5.58 3.19 14.34
N SER A 179 -6.34 2.69 15.31
CA SER A 179 -7.79 2.82 15.33
C SER A 179 -8.19 4.27 15.65
N GLN A 180 -9.23 4.77 15.00
CA GLN A 180 -9.81 6.05 15.42
C GLN A 180 -10.68 5.93 16.67
N TYR A 181 -11.00 4.72 17.12
CA TYR A 181 -11.82 4.42 18.30
C TYR A 181 -11.10 3.47 19.26
N PRO A 182 -9.90 3.81 19.76
CA PRO A 182 -9.15 2.92 20.67
C PRO A 182 -9.88 2.70 22.01
N ALA A 183 -10.73 3.62 22.40
CA ALA A 183 -11.58 3.49 23.60
C ALA A 183 -12.96 2.84 23.33
N GLY A 184 -13.16 2.33 22.10
CA GLY A 184 -14.41 1.74 21.63
C GLY A 184 -15.34 2.72 20.93
N ILE A 185 -16.28 2.17 20.18
CA ILE A 185 -17.32 2.92 19.46
C ILE A 185 -18.34 3.46 20.47
N PRO A 186 -18.64 4.76 20.45
CA PRO A 186 -19.58 5.35 21.39
C PRO A 186 -21.02 4.91 21.14
N THR A 187 -21.80 4.83 22.22
CA THR A 187 -23.22 4.47 22.20
C THR A 187 -24.06 5.46 21.40
N GLY A 188 -25.05 4.96 20.68
CA GLY A 188 -26.08 5.75 20.02
C GLY A 188 -25.63 6.53 18.80
N ARG A 189 -24.38 6.37 18.36
CA ARG A 189 -23.82 7.08 17.22
C ARG A 189 -23.45 6.12 16.08
N TYR A 190 -23.70 6.54 14.87
CA TYR A 190 -23.21 5.82 13.69
C TYR A 190 -21.70 6.05 13.49
N ARG A 191 -20.99 4.98 13.16
CA ARG A 191 -19.57 5.02 12.79
C ARG A 191 -19.33 4.18 11.55
N LEU A 192 -18.56 4.73 10.62
CA LEU A 192 -18.15 4.00 9.42
C LEU A 192 -16.87 3.20 9.74
N MET A 193 -16.95 1.89 9.67
CA MET A 193 -15.87 1.01 10.11
C MET A 193 -15.60 -0.12 9.12
N SER A 194 -14.44 -0.73 9.22
CA SER A 194 -14.04 -1.94 8.48
C SER A 194 -13.25 -2.88 9.38
N TRP A 195 -13.08 -4.13 8.96
CA TRP A 195 -12.25 -5.09 9.67
C TRP A 195 -10.88 -5.22 9.03
N PRO A 196 -9.79 -5.04 9.79
CA PRO A 196 -8.46 -5.44 9.37
C PRO A 196 -8.31 -6.94 9.58
N GLY A 197 -7.97 -7.67 8.52
CA GLY A 197 -7.92 -9.12 8.52
C GLY A 197 -9.25 -9.77 8.17
N LYS A 198 -9.19 -11.07 7.95
CA LYS A 198 -10.35 -11.90 7.61
C LYS A 198 -10.85 -12.57 8.88
N PRO A 199 -12.01 -12.21 9.44
CA PRO A 199 -12.57 -12.91 10.57
C PRO A 199 -12.90 -14.34 10.17
N VAL A 200 -12.66 -15.30 11.07
CA VAL A 200 -13.03 -16.70 10.84
C VAL A 200 -14.55 -16.85 10.87
N ASN A 201 -15.21 -16.11 11.76
CA ASN A 201 -16.65 -15.97 11.72
C ASN A 201 -17.01 -14.65 11.01
N THR A 202 -17.53 -14.74 9.79
CA THR A 202 -17.93 -13.60 9.00
C THR A 202 -19.35 -13.09 9.31
N SER A 203 -20.10 -13.78 10.18
CA SER A 203 -21.46 -13.37 10.55
C SER A 203 -21.42 -12.13 11.43
N LEU A 204 -22.12 -11.07 11.03
CA LEU A 204 -22.34 -9.88 11.84
C LEU A 204 -23.33 -10.08 13.00
N ALA A 205 -24.01 -11.22 13.04
CA ALA A 205 -24.75 -11.71 14.21
C ALA A 205 -23.82 -12.41 15.19
N HIS A 206 -22.70 -11.76 15.53
CA HIS A 206 -21.72 -12.29 16.48
C HIS A 206 -22.36 -12.65 17.82
N SER A 207 -21.95 -13.80 18.37
CA SER A 207 -22.36 -14.22 19.71
C SER A 207 -21.93 -13.27 20.83
N GLU A 208 -20.95 -12.42 20.57
CA GLU A 208 -20.47 -11.37 21.50
C GLU A 208 -21.29 -10.08 21.43
N LEU A 209 -22.01 -9.84 20.31
CA LEU A 209 -22.90 -8.70 20.18
C LEU A 209 -24.28 -9.04 20.70
N LYS A 210 -24.69 -8.33 21.75
CA LYS A 210 -26.04 -8.41 22.30
C LYS A 210 -27.04 -7.75 21.36
N ASP A 211 -28.32 -8.01 21.57
CA ASP A 211 -29.37 -7.23 20.90
C ASP A 211 -29.16 -5.71 21.09
N GLY A 212 -29.57 -4.92 20.12
CA GLY A 212 -29.44 -3.46 20.19
C GLY A 212 -28.27 -2.87 19.36
N HIS A 213 -27.83 -3.58 18.34
CA HIS A 213 -26.89 -3.06 17.35
C HIS A 213 -27.42 -3.25 15.93
N VAL A 214 -26.83 -2.52 14.99
CA VAL A 214 -27.14 -2.64 13.56
C VAL A 214 -25.90 -2.33 12.71
N PHE A 215 -25.76 -3.13 11.65
CA PHE A 215 -24.79 -2.87 10.59
C PHE A 215 -25.53 -2.58 9.28
N TYR A 216 -25.03 -1.60 8.54
CA TYR A 216 -25.51 -1.32 7.19
C TYR A 216 -24.35 -1.38 6.21
N SER A 217 -24.57 -2.08 5.09
CA SER A 217 -23.72 -2.04 3.89
C SER A 217 -24.37 -1.16 2.83
N TRP A 218 -23.56 -0.63 1.92
CA TRP A 218 -24.03 0.11 0.77
C TRP A 218 -24.34 -0.84 -0.39
N ASP A 219 -25.56 -0.83 -0.84
CA ASP A 219 -26.00 -1.52 -2.07
C ASP A 219 -25.89 -0.53 -3.22
N ILE A 220 -24.89 -0.70 -4.09
CA ILE A 220 -24.58 0.27 -5.14
C ILE A 220 -25.62 0.26 -6.26
N GLU A 221 -26.20 -0.92 -6.57
CA GLU A 221 -27.26 -1.05 -7.59
C GLU A 221 -28.53 -0.33 -7.15
N LYS A 222 -28.92 -0.54 -5.90
CA LYS A 222 -30.14 0.08 -5.31
C LYS A 222 -29.91 1.51 -4.81
N LYS A 223 -28.63 1.95 -4.75
CA LYS A 223 -28.20 3.25 -4.21
C LYS A 223 -28.80 3.54 -2.84
N LYS A 224 -28.73 2.55 -1.93
CA LYS A 224 -29.23 2.65 -0.57
C LYS A 224 -28.48 1.76 0.39
N TYR A 225 -28.56 2.09 1.66
CA TYR A 225 -28.08 1.23 2.73
C TYR A 225 -29.06 0.08 3.00
N ILE A 226 -28.50 -1.11 3.14
CA ILE A 226 -29.22 -2.33 3.51
C ILE A 226 -28.58 -2.91 4.76
N ILE A 227 -29.34 -3.64 5.55
CA ILE A 227 -28.81 -4.35 6.72
C ILE A 227 -27.80 -5.38 6.22
N ALA A 228 -26.63 -5.39 6.85
CA ALA A 228 -25.57 -6.32 6.53
C ALA A 228 -25.55 -7.49 7.50
N ASP A 229 -25.42 -8.70 6.96
CA ASP A 229 -25.41 -9.95 7.72
C ASP A 229 -24.01 -10.57 7.82
N ILE A 230 -23.08 -10.14 6.93
CA ILE A 230 -21.73 -10.70 6.85
C ILE A 230 -20.67 -9.59 6.73
N ILE A 231 -19.47 -9.91 7.20
CA ILE A 231 -18.27 -9.10 6.98
C ILE A 231 -17.56 -9.60 5.73
N GLU A 232 -17.28 -8.68 4.81
CA GLU A 232 -16.46 -8.93 3.62
C GLU A 232 -15.15 -8.16 3.74
N LEU A 233 -14.06 -8.83 3.40
CA LEU A 233 -12.73 -8.22 3.43
C LEU A 233 -12.64 -7.04 2.45
N GLY A 234 -12.06 -5.92 2.89
CA GLY A 234 -11.92 -4.72 2.07
C GLY A 234 -13.22 -3.90 1.92
N ARG A 235 -14.27 -4.25 2.63
CA ARG A 235 -15.54 -3.49 2.71
C ARG A 235 -15.67 -2.74 4.01
N SER A 236 -16.50 -1.70 4.02
CA SER A 236 -16.86 -0.96 5.23
C SER A 236 -18.36 -0.92 5.45
N TYR A 237 -18.70 -0.69 6.70
CA TYR A 237 -20.06 -0.79 7.21
C TYR A 237 -20.36 0.39 8.12
N TRP A 238 -21.57 0.92 8.05
CA TRP A 238 -22.08 1.76 9.09
C TRP A 238 -22.52 0.90 10.26
N PHE A 239 -21.99 1.20 11.43
CA PHE A 239 -22.30 0.51 12.68
C PHE A 239 -22.86 1.48 13.72
N ARG A 240 -23.90 1.04 14.44
CA ARG A 240 -24.46 1.72 15.59
C ARG A 240 -24.90 0.71 16.64
N HIS A 241 -24.76 1.05 17.91
CA HIS A 241 -25.25 0.24 19.02
C HIS A 241 -25.85 1.11 20.12
N GLU A 242 -26.66 0.48 20.99
CA GLU A 242 -27.32 1.08 22.14
C GLU A 242 -26.82 0.48 23.46
N TYR A 243 -25.63 -0.10 23.51
CA TYR A 243 -25.04 -0.66 24.74
C TYR A 243 -24.69 0.45 25.71
N GLU A 244 -24.69 0.15 27.01
CA GLU A 244 -24.41 1.11 28.08
C GLU A 244 -22.99 1.73 27.97
N ASN A 245 -22.01 0.92 27.56
CA ASN A 245 -20.61 1.34 27.45
C ASN A 245 -20.15 1.35 25.99
N PRO A 246 -19.10 2.12 25.65
CA PRO A 246 -18.45 2.03 24.34
C PRO A 246 -18.04 0.60 24.01
N LEU A 247 -18.21 0.20 22.76
CA LEU A 247 -17.90 -1.14 22.30
C LEU A 247 -16.51 -1.19 21.66
N VAL A 248 -15.63 -2.03 22.22
CA VAL A 248 -14.37 -2.40 21.61
C VAL A 248 -14.55 -3.74 20.89
N PHE A 249 -14.33 -3.75 19.59
CA PHE A 249 -14.30 -5.03 18.85
C PHE A 249 -13.00 -5.75 19.14
N SER A 250 -13.14 -7.05 19.43
CA SER A 250 -12.04 -7.98 19.59
C SER A 250 -12.46 -9.31 18.98
N GLU A 251 -11.77 -9.74 17.92
CA GLU A 251 -12.13 -10.97 17.23
C GLU A 251 -11.63 -12.20 17.99
N ASP A 252 -12.48 -13.21 18.11
CA ASP A 252 -12.13 -14.49 18.74
C ASP A 252 -11.07 -15.24 17.96
N SER A 253 -11.14 -15.16 16.63
CA SER A 253 -10.12 -15.67 15.73
C SER A 253 -10.22 -14.93 14.39
N SER A 254 -9.08 -14.58 13.84
CA SER A 254 -8.96 -13.91 12.57
C SER A 254 -7.70 -14.31 11.84
N ILE A 255 -7.62 -13.96 10.57
CA ILE A 255 -6.48 -14.26 9.70
C ILE A 255 -5.92 -12.92 9.21
N ALA A 256 -4.66 -12.65 9.53
CA ALA A 256 -3.94 -11.55 8.87
C ALA A 256 -3.67 -11.93 7.42
N VAL A 257 -4.08 -11.06 6.52
CA VAL A 257 -3.92 -11.29 5.09
C VAL A 257 -2.45 -11.25 4.69
N PRO A 258 -2.06 -11.95 3.61
CA PRO A 258 -0.73 -11.87 3.03
C PRO A 258 -0.35 -10.41 2.71
N LEU A 259 0.92 -10.06 2.90
CA LEU A 259 1.44 -8.72 2.65
C LEU A 259 1.78 -8.51 1.17
N GLU A 260 0.75 -8.58 0.35
CA GLU A 260 0.78 -8.31 -1.08
C GLU A 260 -0.16 -7.15 -1.41
N ASN A 261 -0.03 -6.59 -2.61
CA ASN A 261 -0.98 -5.58 -3.06
C ASN A 261 -2.40 -6.14 -3.05
N TYR A 262 -3.29 -5.49 -2.34
CA TYR A 262 -4.68 -5.90 -2.22
C TYR A 262 -5.57 -5.04 -3.13
N THR A 263 -6.23 -5.66 -4.09
CA THR A 263 -7.08 -4.97 -5.06
C THR A 263 -8.53 -5.00 -4.63
N ILE A 264 -9.13 -3.83 -4.41
CA ILE A 264 -10.56 -3.65 -4.21
C ILE A 264 -11.17 -3.26 -5.55
N LYS A 265 -12.08 -4.09 -6.07
CA LYS A 265 -12.86 -3.78 -7.26
C LYS A 265 -13.91 -2.73 -6.92
N LEU A 266 -13.90 -1.62 -7.65
CA LEU A 266 -14.82 -0.52 -7.53
C LEU A 266 -15.83 -0.56 -8.69
N GLU A 267 -17.10 -0.48 -8.37
CA GLU A 267 -18.15 -0.27 -9.33
C GLU A 267 -18.38 1.23 -9.58
N GLN A 268 -19.01 1.59 -10.69
CA GLN A 268 -19.35 2.99 -10.97
C GLN A 268 -20.31 3.52 -9.90
N GLY A 269 -19.91 4.62 -9.25
CA GLY A 269 -20.66 5.24 -8.17
C GLY A 269 -19.91 5.22 -6.83
N TRP A 270 -20.65 5.36 -5.74
CA TRP A 270 -20.09 5.29 -4.39
C TRP A 270 -19.80 3.85 -3.97
N ASN A 271 -18.60 3.63 -3.44
CA ASN A 271 -18.13 2.36 -2.90
C ASN A 271 -17.73 2.57 -1.45
N MET A 272 -18.13 1.65 -0.56
CA MET A 272 -17.71 1.64 0.85
C MET A 272 -16.59 0.62 1.02
N VAL A 273 -15.38 1.11 1.29
CA VAL A 273 -14.14 0.30 1.29
C VAL A 273 -13.45 0.33 2.65
N GLY A 274 -12.66 -0.69 2.93
CA GLY A 274 -11.90 -0.82 4.17
C GLY A 274 -10.48 -1.29 3.94
N ASN A 275 -9.62 -1.06 4.94
CA ASN A 275 -8.24 -1.55 4.94
C ASN A 275 -8.20 -2.96 5.53
N PRO A 276 -7.78 -3.99 4.75
CA PRO A 276 -7.66 -5.35 5.25
C PRO A 276 -6.39 -5.60 6.09
N PHE A 277 -5.47 -4.64 6.16
CA PHE A 277 -4.24 -4.75 6.94
C PHE A 277 -4.42 -4.11 8.31
N SER A 278 -3.69 -4.60 9.32
CA SER A 278 -3.74 -4.08 10.69
C SER A 278 -2.88 -2.82 10.93
N PHE A 279 -2.41 -2.19 9.86
CA PHE A 279 -1.60 -0.97 9.87
C PHE A 279 -2.02 -0.05 8.73
N PRO A 280 -1.68 1.25 8.77
CA PRO A 280 -2.00 2.19 7.70
C PRO A 280 -1.33 1.81 6.38
N VAL A 281 -2.07 1.88 5.28
CA VAL A 281 -1.56 1.56 3.94
C VAL A 281 -1.81 2.72 2.99
N GLN A 282 -0.89 2.89 2.05
CA GLN A 282 -1.10 3.75 0.88
C GLN A 282 -1.90 3.01 -0.20
N TYR A 283 -2.36 3.76 -1.19
CA TYR A 283 -3.12 3.20 -2.30
C TYR A 283 -2.70 3.80 -3.63
N ALA A 284 -2.94 3.04 -4.69
CA ALA A 284 -2.92 3.50 -6.07
C ALA A 284 -4.33 3.41 -6.67
N LYS A 285 -4.67 4.34 -7.53
CA LYS A 285 -5.98 4.44 -8.20
C LYS A 285 -5.86 5.14 -9.54
N ASP A 286 -6.84 4.97 -10.39
CA ASP A 286 -6.97 5.73 -11.63
C ASP A 286 -7.49 7.16 -11.39
N SER A 287 -7.37 8.01 -12.40
CA SER A 287 -7.86 9.38 -12.37
C SER A 287 -9.40 9.49 -12.30
N THR A 288 -10.12 8.44 -12.65
CA THR A 288 -11.58 8.32 -12.57
C THR A 288 -12.07 8.00 -11.16
N VAL A 289 -11.18 7.73 -10.23
CA VAL A 289 -11.48 7.41 -8.84
C VAL A 289 -11.08 8.58 -7.95
N ASN A 290 -11.97 8.99 -7.06
CA ASN A 290 -11.66 10.03 -6.07
C ASN A 290 -10.81 9.46 -4.92
N ASP A 291 -10.15 10.37 -4.19
CA ASP A 291 -9.47 9.98 -2.97
C ASP A 291 -10.47 9.55 -1.91
N PRO A 292 -10.16 8.53 -1.10
CA PRO A 292 -11.01 8.07 -0.01
C PRO A 292 -11.29 9.16 1.01
N ILE A 293 -12.53 9.24 1.48
CA ILE A 293 -12.94 10.06 2.62
C ILE A 293 -13.53 9.17 3.70
N THR A 294 -13.38 9.56 4.96
CA THR A 294 -13.90 8.79 6.10
C THR A 294 -14.82 9.63 6.97
N PHE A 295 -15.80 8.98 7.59
CA PHE A 295 -16.61 9.59 8.63
C PHE A 295 -15.90 9.44 9.97
N MET A 296 -15.66 10.56 10.66
CA MET A 296 -14.84 10.57 11.85
C MET A 296 -15.32 11.62 12.87
N GLU A 297 -14.76 11.55 14.05
CA GLU A 297 -14.94 12.55 15.10
C GLU A 297 -13.69 13.43 15.21
N ILE A 298 -13.85 14.75 15.16
CA ILE A 298 -12.79 15.74 15.41
C ILE A 298 -13.31 16.74 16.45
N ALA A 299 -12.61 16.86 17.57
CA ALA A 299 -12.95 17.82 18.63
C ALA A 299 -14.43 17.74 19.09
N ASN A 300 -14.94 16.53 19.27
CA ASN A 300 -16.32 16.19 19.62
C ASN A 300 -17.38 16.55 18.56
N LYS A 301 -16.96 16.81 17.33
CA LYS A 301 -17.84 17.01 16.18
C LYS A 301 -17.76 15.79 15.27
N ASP A 302 -18.87 15.33 14.77
CA ASP A 302 -18.95 14.22 13.81
C ASP A 302 -19.02 14.74 12.38
N GLY A 303 -18.37 14.07 11.42
CA GLY A 303 -18.48 14.50 10.04
C GLY A 303 -17.56 13.77 9.05
N TRP A 304 -17.70 14.18 7.80
CA TRP A 304 -16.88 13.68 6.70
C TRP A 304 -15.56 14.43 6.60
N SER A 305 -14.47 13.66 6.55
CA SER A 305 -13.11 14.17 6.45
C SER A 305 -12.80 14.81 5.09
N GLU A 306 -11.71 15.55 5.03
CA GLU A 306 -11.03 15.81 3.76
C GLU A 306 -10.47 14.50 3.15
N PRO A 307 -10.12 14.49 1.85
CA PRO A 307 -9.49 13.34 1.20
C PRO A 307 -8.28 12.81 1.95
N GLN A 308 -8.25 11.50 2.15
CA GLN A 308 -7.22 10.79 2.90
C GLN A 308 -6.14 10.26 1.96
N THR A 309 -4.88 10.32 2.35
CA THR A 309 -3.73 9.81 1.58
C THR A 309 -3.36 8.37 1.96
N GLU A 310 -3.92 7.88 3.05
CA GLU A 310 -3.71 6.51 3.55
C GLU A 310 -5.01 5.95 4.13
N LEU A 311 -5.17 4.65 4.10
CA LEU A 311 -6.27 3.95 4.76
C LEU A 311 -5.77 3.33 6.07
N LYS A 312 -6.40 3.71 7.18
CA LYS A 312 -6.11 3.15 8.51
C LYS A 312 -6.97 1.93 8.79
N PRO A 313 -6.47 0.96 9.57
CA PRO A 313 -7.27 -0.17 10.00
C PRO A 313 -8.48 0.29 10.85
N TRP A 314 -9.51 -0.51 10.88
CA TRP A 314 -10.79 -0.28 11.57
C TRP A 314 -11.62 0.89 11.04
N ASN A 315 -11.04 1.78 10.25
CA ASN A 315 -11.78 2.87 9.63
C ASN A 315 -12.45 2.40 8.34
N GLY A 316 -13.68 2.85 8.14
CA GLY A 316 -14.34 2.72 6.84
C GLY A 316 -14.16 3.98 6.00
N TYR A 317 -14.20 3.81 4.69
CA TYR A 317 -14.00 4.88 3.73
C TYR A 317 -15.08 4.85 2.66
N ALA A 318 -15.46 6.02 2.17
CA ALA A 318 -16.27 6.19 0.98
C ALA A 318 -15.36 6.62 -0.19
N VAL A 319 -15.50 5.94 -1.32
CA VAL A 319 -14.75 6.22 -2.55
C VAL A 319 -15.73 6.32 -3.71
N TYR A 320 -15.67 7.40 -4.46
CA TYR A 320 -16.45 7.54 -5.69
C TYR A 320 -15.62 7.16 -6.90
N ALA A 321 -16.15 6.29 -7.74
CA ALA A 321 -15.57 5.90 -9.02
C ALA A 321 -16.50 6.34 -10.16
N ALA A 322 -15.99 7.16 -11.07
CA ALA A 322 -16.78 7.64 -12.22
C ALA A 322 -17.00 6.52 -13.26
N ALA A 323 -16.22 5.46 -13.23
CA ALA A 323 -16.33 4.23 -14.00
C ALA A 323 -15.84 3.05 -13.15
N GLU A 324 -16.14 1.82 -13.59
CA GLU A 324 -15.52 0.63 -12.98
C GLU A 324 -13.99 0.75 -12.99
N SER A 325 -13.37 0.48 -11.85
CA SER A 325 -11.93 0.68 -11.65
C SER A 325 -11.41 -0.16 -10.48
N ASP A 326 -10.12 -0.03 -10.21
CA ASP A 326 -9.45 -0.68 -9.10
C ASP A 326 -8.91 0.34 -8.10
N LEU A 327 -9.05 0.02 -6.82
CA LEU A 327 -8.30 0.65 -5.73
C LEU A 327 -7.28 -0.39 -5.21
N ILE A 328 -5.98 -0.11 -5.41
CA ILE A 328 -4.92 -1.03 -5.04
C ILE A 328 -4.29 -0.55 -3.74
N LEU A 329 -4.44 -1.31 -2.68
CA LEU A 329 -3.81 -1.04 -1.39
C LEU A 329 -2.39 -1.61 -1.37
N ILE A 330 -1.42 -0.81 -0.94
CA ILE A 330 0.01 -1.10 -1.03
C ILE A 330 0.58 -1.24 0.39
N PRO A 331 0.84 -2.48 0.87
CA PRO A 331 1.30 -2.71 2.24
C PRO A 331 2.77 -2.28 2.48
N PHE A 332 3.56 -2.12 1.41
CA PHE A 332 4.94 -1.67 1.50
C PHE A 332 5.21 -0.54 0.51
N GLN A 333 5.76 0.55 1.02
CA GLN A 333 6.32 1.58 0.16
C GLN A 333 7.67 1.11 -0.37
N GLU A 334 7.89 1.19 -1.67
CA GLU A 334 9.22 1.07 -2.22
C GLU A 334 10.02 2.31 -1.80
N THR A 335 11.18 2.09 -1.17
CA THR A 335 12.04 3.16 -0.63
C THR A 335 12.57 4.13 -1.70
N ASP A 336 12.42 3.80 -2.98
CA ASP A 336 12.84 4.62 -4.12
C ASP A 336 11.75 5.56 -4.68
N SER A 337 10.53 5.51 -4.17
CA SER A 337 9.49 6.47 -4.57
C SER A 337 9.58 7.79 -3.80
N SER A 338 10.76 8.41 -3.75
CA SER A 338 10.94 9.83 -3.38
C SER A 338 10.29 10.80 -4.38
N ALA A 339 9.58 10.29 -5.36
CA ALA A 339 8.62 11.00 -6.14
C ALA A 339 7.22 10.79 -5.55
N GLN A 340 6.92 11.37 -4.40
CA GLN A 340 5.63 12.05 -4.33
C GLN A 340 5.59 12.93 -5.56
N ARG A 341 5.04 12.40 -6.64
CA ARG A 341 4.58 13.25 -7.74
C ARG A 341 3.59 14.19 -7.07
N VAL A 342 4.04 15.38 -6.74
CA VAL A 342 3.15 16.52 -6.67
C VAL A 342 2.47 16.47 -8.02
N ALA A 343 1.27 15.93 -8.06
CA ALA A 343 0.48 15.88 -9.27
C ALA A 343 0.44 17.33 -9.71
N ASN A 344 1.02 17.62 -10.87
CA ASN A 344 0.90 18.93 -11.46
C ASN A 344 -0.61 19.15 -11.56
N ILE A 345 -1.13 20.04 -10.74
CA ILE A 345 -2.55 20.33 -10.74
C ILE A 345 -2.76 21.18 -11.99
N ASP A 346 -3.35 20.57 -13.03
CA ASP A 346 -3.70 21.27 -14.28
C ASP A 346 -4.89 22.20 -14.05
N GLY A 347 -4.73 23.16 -13.12
CA GLY A 347 -5.78 24.06 -12.71
C GLY A 347 -5.67 24.51 -11.26
N TRP A 348 -6.81 24.77 -10.62
CA TRP A 348 -6.89 25.11 -9.21
C TRP A 348 -8.14 24.48 -8.56
N TYR A 349 -8.04 24.23 -7.26
CA TYR A 349 -9.11 23.68 -6.44
C TYR A 349 -9.23 24.46 -5.14
N LEU A 350 -10.46 24.66 -4.70
CA LEU A 350 -10.79 25.16 -3.37
C LEU A 350 -11.47 24.03 -2.58
N ASN A 351 -10.76 23.48 -1.62
CA ASN A 351 -11.33 22.54 -0.67
C ASN A 351 -12.13 23.34 0.33
N LEU A 352 -13.43 23.10 0.39
CA LEU A 352 -14.37 23.80 1.25
C LEU A 352 -14.62 22.98 2.53
N LYS A 353 -14.68 23.68 3.65
CA LYS A 353 -14.94 23.11 4.98
C LYS A 353 -16.10 23.85 5.60
N ALA A 354 -17.16 23.11 5.93
CA ALA A 354 -18.28 23.63 6.70
C ALA A 354 -18.22 23.03 8.11
N GLU A 355 -18.38 23.86 9.12
CA GLU A 355 -18.38 23.43 10.52
C GLU A 355 -19.52 24.09 11.30
N SER A 356 -20.19 23.29 12.12
CA SER A 356 -21.19 23.73 13.09
C SER A 356 -20.72 23.45 14.53
N GLN A 357 -21.62 23.50 15.48
CA GLN A 357 -21.33 23.18 16.88
C GLN A 357 -21.00 21.68 17.04
N ASN A 358 -21.76 20.80 16.36
CA ASN A 358 -21.71 19.36 16.58
C ASN A 358 -21.21 18.58 15.36
N PHE A 359 -21.18 19.21 14.19
CA PHE A 359 -20.89 18.53 12.94
C PHE A 359 -19.89 19.30 12.08
N PHE A 360 -19.24 18.56 11.18
CA PHE A 360 -18.42 19.15 10.14
C PHE A 360 -18.58 18.40 8.80
N HIS A 361 -18.25 19.08 7.70
CA HIS A 361 -18.15 18.50 6.37
C HIS A 361 -16.96 19.12 5.63
N HIS A 362 -15.91 18.34 5.45
CA HIS A 362 -14.65 18.75 4.84
C HIS A 362 -14.41 18.10 3.47
N ALA A 363 -15.41 17.39 2.94
CA ALA A 363 -15.29 16.65 1.68
C ALA A 363 -15.65 17.46 0.43
N ALA A 364 -16.13 18.71 0.59
CA ALA A 364 -16.59 19.53 -0.52
C ALA A 364 -15.42 20.17 -1.28
N GLN A 365 -15.50 20.18 -2.62
CA GLN A 365 -14.46 20.76 -3.47
C GLN A 365 -15.07 21.44 -4.69
N ILE A 366 -14.64 22.67 -4.98
CA ILE A 366 -14.89 23.35 -6.24
C ILE A 366 -13.56 23.68 -6.92
N GLY A 367 -13.60 23.86 -8.23
CA GLY A 367 -12.36 24.22 -8.93
C GLY A 367 -12.52 24.29 -10.44
N ARG A 368 -11.37 24.47 -11.07
CA ARG A 368 -11.26 24.48 -12.53
C ARG A 368 -10.03 23.71 -12.98
N ARG A 369 -10.17 22.97 -14.05
CA ARG A 369 -9.08 22.25 -14.67
C ARG A 369 -9.25 22.12 -16.17
N GLU A 370 -8.16 21.86 -16.88
CA GLU A 370 -8.21 21.49 -18.29
C GLU A 370 -9.02 20.21 -18.49
N ASN A 371 -9.77 20.17 -19.60
CA ASN A 371 -10.61 19.05 -20.02
C ASN A 371 -11.81 18.73 -19.08
N ALA A 372 -12.14 19.58 -18.14
CA ALA A 372 -13.41 19.52 -17.43
C ALA A 372 -14.52 20.23 -18.26
N HIS A 373 -15.78 19.93 -17.96
CA HIS A 373 -16.94 20.59 -18.55
C HIS A 373 -17.74 21.32 -17.47
N ASN A 374 -18.53 22.30 -17.86
CA ASN A 374 -19.38 23.05 -16.94
C ASN A 374 -20.64 22.26 -16.52
N GLY A 375 -20.95 21.17 -17.19
CA GLY A 375 -21.97 20.20 -16.81
C GLY A 375 -21.35 18.98 -16.16
N GLN A 376 -22.17 18.00 -15.82
CA GLN A 376 -21.71 16.75 -15.20
C GLN A 376 -20.67 16.03 -16.06
N ASP A 377 -19.52 15.73 -15.44
CA ASP A 377 -18.46 14.96 -16.05
C ASP A 377 -17.74 14.02 -15.06
N LEU A 378 -16.58 13.46 -15.48
CA LEU A 378 -15.77 12.53 -14.66
C LEU A 378 -15.10 13.19 -13.43
N TYR A 379 -15.05 14.51 -13.42
CA TYR A 379 -14.38 15.26 -12.33
C TYR A 379 -15.36 15.68 -11.24
N ASP A 380 -16.66 15.47 -11.47
CA ASP A 380 -17.71 15.79 -10.53
C ASP A 380 -18.02 14.61 -9.62
N THR A 381 -18.42 14.90 -8.40
CA THR A 381 -18.78 13.87 -7.43
C THR A 381 -20.15 14.14 -6.89
N PRO A 382 -21.13 13.24 -7.10
CA PRO A 382 -22.45 13.38 -6.53
C PRO A 382 -22.42 13.44 -4.99
N GLN A 383 -23.52 13.92 -4.43
CA GLN A 383 -23.74 13.91 -2.99
C GLN A 383 -23.42 12.54 -2.39
N LEU A 384 -22.70 12.57 -1.29
CA LEU A 384 -22.40 11.38 -0.50
C LEU A 384 -23.70 10.72 0.00
N PRO A 385 -23.79 9.39 -0.08
CA PRO A 385 -24.84 8.69 0.62
C PRO A 385 -24.56 8.73 2.13
N ASP A 386 -25.32 9.50 2.87
CA ASP A 386 -25.21 9.61 4.32
C ASP A 386 -26.36 8.86 5.01
N ILE A 387 -26.06 8.21 6.12
CA ILE A 387 -27.04 7.56 7.00
C ILE A 387 -27.36 8.43 8.21
N ASN A 388 -26.54 9.43 8.47
CA ASN A 388 -26.65 10.32 9.62
C ASN A 388 -27.34 11.64 9.25
N GLU A 389 -28.02 12.23 10.21
CA GLU A 389 -28.46 13.62 10.14
C GLU A 389 -27.28 14.54 10.45
N THR A 390 -26.34 14.67 9.53
CA THR A 390 -25.17 15.55 9.63
C THR A 390 -25.34 16.77 8.75
N ILE A 391 -24.36 17.70 8.80
CA ILE A 391 -24.31 18.79 7.84
C ILE A 391 -23.67 18.32 6.53
N SER A 392 -24.19 18.79 5.42
CA SER A 392 -23.62 18.55 4.09
C SER A 392 -23.46 19.86 3.34
N LEU A 393 -22.25 20.16 2.88
CA LEU A 393 -21.98 21.25 1.96
C LEU A 393 -22.02 20.71 0.52
N LEU A 394 -22.97 21.22 -0.24
CA LEU A 394 -23.31 20.71 -1.56
C LEU A 394 -23.30 21.84 -2.59
N MET A 395 -23.09 21.47 -3.85
CA MET A 395 -23.22 22.35 -4.99
C MET A 395 -24.44 21.93 -5.84
N ASP A 396 -25.23 22.91 -6.26
CA ASP A 396 -26.30 22.71 -7.23
C ASP A 396 -25.69 22.90 -8.63
N LEU A 397 -25.77 21.87 -9.49
CA LEU A 397 -25.28 21.95 -10.85
C LEU A 397 -26.26 22.74 -11.71
N ASP A 398 -25.78 23.73 -12.48
CA ASP A 398 -26.56 24.56 -13.40
C ASP A 398 -27.83 25.19 -12.81
N GLY A 399 -27.86 25.45 -11.50
CA GLY A 399 -29.03 25.99 -10.80
C GLY A 399 -30.18 24.99 -10.64
N ASN A 400 -29.96 23.73 -10.97
CA ASN A 400 -30.95 22.68 -10.79
C ASN A 400 -30.75 21.97 -9.43
N SER A 401 -31.58 22.31 -8.47
CA SER A 401 -31.53 21.74 -7.11
C SER A 401 -31.83 20.23 -7.02
N SER A 402 -32.17 19.60 -8.13
CA SER A 402 -32.39 18.14 -8.19
C SER A 402 -31.09 17.35 -8.30
N PHE A 403 -29.97 17.98 -8.74
CA PHE A 403 -28.68 17.35 -8.86
C PHE A 403 -27.69 18.01 -7.90
N ARG A 404 -27.29 17.27 -6.89
CA ARG A 404 -26.42 17.75 -5.81
C ARG A 404 -25.08 17.08 -5.88
N TYR A 405 -24.05 17.88 -5.77
CA TYR A 405 -22.64 17.44 -5.85
C TYR A 405 -21.86 17.84 -4.61
N THR A 406 -20.99 16.96 -4.19
CA THR A 406 -19.97 17.26 -3.18
C THR A 406 -18.72 17.87 -3.83
N LYS A 407 -18.51 17.58 -5.11
CA LYS A 407 -17.41 18.12 -5.90
C LYS A 407 -17.92 18.55 -7.26
N ASP A 408 -17.58 19.79 -7.68
CA ASP A 408 -17.94 20.37 -8.97
C ASP A 408 -16.70 21.08 -9.56
N ILE A 409 -16.12 20.48 -10.59
CA ILE A 409 -14.91 20.94 -11.26
C ILE A 409 -15.25 21.33 -12.69
N ARG A 410 -15.02 22.59 -13.05
CA ARG A 410 -15.42 23.18 -14.32
C ARG A 410 -14.23 23.44 -15.24
N ASP A 411 -14.54 23.81 -16.49
CA ASP A 411 -13.56 24.16 -17.51
C ASP A 411 -12.67 25.35 -17.05
N LEU A 412 -11.36 25.21 -17.29
CA LEU A 412 -10.36 26.23 -16.96
C LEU A 412 -10.52 27.50 -17.79
N ASP A 413 -10.98 27.39 -19.05
CA ASP A 413 -11.04 28.52 -20.00
C ASP A 413 -12.18 29.51 -19.71
N GLU A 414 -13.11 29.18 -18.86
CA GLU A 414 -14.20 30.07 -18.47
C GLU A 414 -13.81 30.98 -17.28
N PHE A 415 -13.65 32.27 -17.54
CA PHE A 415 -13.17 33.22 -16.53
C PHE A 415 -14.23 33.63 -15.49
N ASN A 416 -15.51 33.46 -15.77
CA ASN A 416 -16.59 33.82 -14.87
C ASN A 416 -17.40 32.57 -14.51
N GLY A 417 -17.54 32.27 -13.24
CA GLY A 417 -18.33 31.14 -12.78
C GLY A 417 -18.89 31.41 -11.40
N VAL A 418 -20.12 30.95 -11.19
CA VAL A 418 -20.81 30.97 -9.89
C VAL A 418 -21.09 29.54 -9.50
N TRP A 419 -20.61 29.13 -8.33
CA TRP A 419 -21.01 27.89 -7.68
C TRP A 419 -22.10 28.23 -6.66
N ASN A 420 -23.29 27.65 -6.84
CA ASN A 420 -24.37 27.79 -5.87
C ASN A 420 -24.13 26.77 -4.75
N LEU A 421 -23.64 27.27 -3.63
CA LEU A 421 -23.38 26.45 -2.45
C LEU A 421 -24.64 26.35 -1.62
N ARG A 422 -24.91 25.16 -1.14
CA ARG A 422 -26.02 24.84 -0.26
C ARG A 422 -25.51 24.09 0.97
N LEU A 423 -25.95 24.53 2.13
CA LEU A 423 -25.75 23.84 3.39
C LEU A 423 -27.04 23.13 3.76
N ASP A 424 -27.04 21.81 3.70
CA ASP A 424 -28.11 20.96 4.22
C ASP A 424 -27.68 20.45 5.60
N GLY A 425 -28.57 20.42 6.57
CA GLY A 425 -28.25 19.92 7.90
C GLY A 425 -29.43 19.90 8.82
N ASN A 426 -29.22 19.41 10.03
CA ASN A 426 -30.23 19.40 11.08
C ASN A 426 -30.64 20.83 11.46
N SER A 427 -31.92 21.08 11.54
CA SER A 427 -32.54 22.39 11.86
C SER A 427 -32.11 23.02 13.19
N ASP A 428 -31.48 22.25 14.08
CA ASP A 428 -31.00 22.70 15.37
C ASP A 428 -29.64 23.43 15.34
N GLU A 429 -28.89 23.33 14.22
CA GLU A 429 -27.60 24.00 14.02
C GLU A 429 -27.81 25.48 13.64
N ARG A 430 -27.57 26.38 14.59
CA ARG A 430 -27.88 27.82 14.44
C ARG A 430 -26.80 28.66 13.82
N SER A 431 -25.57 28.14 13.74
CA SER A 431 -24.44 28.86 13.15
C SER A 431 -23.48 27.89 12.47
N MET A 432 -23.05 28.24 11.27
CA MET A 432 -22.07 27.48 10.53
C MET A 432 -20.91 28.38 10.12
N VAL A 433 -19.71 27.83 10.15
CA VAL A 433 -18.50 28.49 9.68
C VAL A 433 -18.09 27.82 8.37
N LEU A 434 -17.99 28.61 7.31
CA LEU A 434 -17.46 28.17 6.03
C LEU A 434 -16.02 28.67 5.89
N SER A 435 -15.10 27.78 5.56
CA SER A 435 -13.70 28.09 5.26
C SER A 435 -13.23 27.32 4.05
N GLY A 436 -12.05 27.66 3.53
CA GLY A 436 -11.53 26.95 2.37
C GLY A 436 -10.01 27.02 2.26
N VAL A 437 -9.43 25.99 1.64
CA VAL A 437 -8.00 25.90 1.35
C VAL A 437 -7.80 25.78 -0.15
N LEU A 438 -7.12 26.78 -0.72
CA LEU A 438 -6.79 26.80 -2.14
C LEU A 438 -5.58 25.91 -2.43
N LYS A 439 -5.69 25.09 -3.48
CA LYS A 439 -4.61 24.29 -4.06
C LYS A 439 -4.46 24.62 -5.56
N GLY A 440 -3.23 24.62 -6.06
CA GLY A 440 -2.92 25.03 -7.43
C GLY A 440 -2.76 26.54 -7.59
N SER A 441 -2.71 27.01 -8.83
CA SER A 441 -2.49 28.41 -9.15
C SER A 441 -3.73 29.03 -9.78
N ILE A 442 -4.27 30.06 -9.14
CA ILE A 442 -5.35 30.85 -9.72
C ILE A 442 -4.74 31.73 -10.84
N PRO A 443 -5.38 31.82 -12.03
CA PRO A 443 -4.97 32.73 -13.08
C PRO A 443 -4.87 34.17 -12.58
N GLU A 444 -3.91 34.92 -13.11
CA GLU A 444 -3.71 36.33 -12.74
C GLU A 444 -4.99 37.14 -13.01
N GLY A 445 -5.41 37.94 -12.05
CA GLY A 445 -6.63 38.74 -12.14
C GLY A 445 -7.92 38.07 -11.72
N LEU A 446 -7.95 36.75 -11.50
CA LEU A 446 -9.10 36.01 -10.95
C LEU A 446 -9.21 36.26 -9.44
N ARG A 447 -10.42 36.49 -8.96
CA ARG A 447 -10.72 36.57 -7.53
C ARG A 447 -11.84 35.60 -7.17
N ILE A 448 -11.68 34.93 -6.06
CA ILE A 448 -12.73 34.06 -5.48
C ILE A 448 -13.37 34.84 -4.35
N ALA A 449 -14.69 34.94 -4.36
CA ALA A 449 -15.47 35.56 -3.30
C ALA A 449 -16.63 34.63 -2.93
N ILE A 450 -16.93 34.56 -1.64
CA ILE A 450 -18.15 33.93 -1.13
C ILE A 450 -19.13 35.06 -0.89
N VAL A 451 -20.31 34.93 -1.43
CA VAL A 451 -21.41 35.91 -1.30
C VAL A 451 -22.60 35.20 -0.67
N ASP A 452 -23.08 35.75 0.44
CA ASP A 452 -24.31 35.28 1.13
C ASP A 452 -25.54 35.95 0.51
#